data_cec56bc06da2b941e73bb31acc79d8dc
#
_entry.id   cec56bc06da2b941e73bb31acc79d8dc
#
_cell.length_a   1.000
_cell.length_b   1.000
_cell.length_c   1.000
_cell.angle_alpha   90.00
_cell.angle_beta   90.00
_cell.angle_gamma   90.00
#
_symmetry.space_group_name_H-M   'P 1'
#
loop_
_entity.id
_entity.type
_entity.pdbx_description
1 polymer ?
#
loop_
_entity_poly.entity_id
_entity_poly.type
_entity_poly.pdbx_seq_one_letter_code
_entity_poly.pdbx_strand_id
1 'polypeptide(L)'
;MLFRSGHGKKAARNIDAWLRGAEYVPPPKAELASFDKLNPWYYSDAPKTVRPRLDIIRRQSTFEEVEGGLDEGTAVFEARRCLSCGNCFECDNCYGVCPDNAVIKHGPGKGFDFNLDYCKGCGICVSECPSGAIKMVPEDV
;
A
#
# COMPACT_ATOMS: atom_id res chain seq x y z
N MET A 1 -16.59 16.26 -6.20
CA MET A 1 -15.69 16.51 -7.36
C MET A 1 -14.45 15.65 -7.20
N LEU A 2 -14.60 14.42 -7.57
CA LEU A 2 -13.66 13.37 -7.20
C LEU A 2 -13.00 12.85 -8.48
N PHE A 3 -11.66 12.74 -8.48
CA PHE A 3 -10.90 11.86 -9.40
C PHE A 3 -10.50 12.37 -10.77
N ARG A 4 -10.28 13.63 -10.93
CA ARG A 4 -9.85 14.18 -12.23
C ARG A 4 -8.46 13.67 -12.65
N SER A 5 -7.53 13.52 -11.71
CA SER A 5 -6.19 13.03 -12.01
C SER A 5 -6.16 11.56 -12.46
N GLY A 6 -6.97 10.70 -11.87
CA GLY A 6 -7.08 9.28 -12.27
C GLY A 6 -7.70 9.12 -13.66
N HIS A 7 -8.75 9.87 -13.97
CA HIS A 7 -9.37 9.88 -15.29
C HIS A 7 -8.46 10.48 -16.35
N GLY A 8 -7.76 11.59 -16.05
CA GLY A 8 -6.77 12.18 -16.94
C GLY A 8 -5.66 11.20 -17.31
N LYS A 9 -5.15 10.45 -16.32
CA LYS A 9 -4.13 9.42 -16.55
C LYS A 9 -4.62 8.27 -17.42
N LYS A 10 -5.88 7.84 -17.25
CA LYS A 10 -6.50 6.83 -18.14
C LYS A 10 -6.66 7.36 -19.55
N ALA A 11 -7.19 8.57 -19.71
CA ALA A 11 -7.36 9.20 -21.01
C ALA A 11 -6.02 9.33 -21.73
N ALA A 12 -4.98 9.82 -21.07
CA ALA A 12 -3.65 9.96 -21.64
C ALA A 12 -3.08 8.63 -22.16
N ARG A 13 -3.22 7.54 -21.39
CA ARG A 13 -2.76 6.21 -21.82
C ARG A 13 -3.52 5.68 -23.04
N ASN A 14 -4.83 5.90 -23.09
CA ASN A 14 -5.63 5.50 -24.27
C ASN A 14 -5.28 6.33 -25.49
N ILE A 15 -5.10 7.64 -25.34
CA ILE A 15 -4.71 8.54 -26.44
C ILE A 15 -3.31 8.17 -26.95
N ASP A 16 -2.35 7.94 -26.07
CA ASP A 16 -0.98 7.55 -26.46
C ASP A 16 -0.99 6.24 -27.25
N ALA A 17 -1.71 5.22 -26.77
CA ALA A 17 -1.85 3.96 -27.47
C ALA A 17 -2.49 4.13 -28.86
N TRP A 18 -3.58 4.90 -28.94
CA TRP A 18 -4.26 5.18 -30.20
C TRP A 18 -3.36 5.90 -31.21
N LEU A 19 -2.59 6.89 -30.76
CA LEU A 19 -1.63 7.61 -31.61
C LEU A 19 -0.53 6.69 -32.16
N ARG A 20 -0.21 5.63 -31.44
CA ARG A 20 0.75 4.60 -31.88
C ARG A 20 0.11 3.46 -32.70
N GLY A 21 -1.19 3.56 -33.00
CA GLY A 21 -1.93 2.51 -33.70
C GLY A 21 -2.14 1.23 -32.90
N ALA A 22 -2.10 1.32 -31.56
CA ALA A 22 -2.29 0.21 -30.62
C ALA A 22 -3.52 0.42 -29.75
N GLU A 23 -4.06 -0.65 -29.19
CA GLU A 23 -5.08 -0.61 -28.15
C GLU A 23 -4.44 -0.64 -26.76
N TYR A 24 -4.88 0.23 -25.86
CA TYR A 24 -4.42 0.21 -24.48
C TYR A 24 -5.11 -0.92 -23.69
N VAL A 25 -4.35 -1.94 -23.36
CA VAL A 25 -4.78 -3.00 -22.45
C VAL A 25 -4.31 -2.64 -21.04
N PRO A 26 -5.22 -2.34 -20.10
CA PRO A 26 -4.83 -2.06 -18.72
C PRO A 26 -4.22 -3.32 -18.08
N PRO A 27 -3.19 -3.16 -17.23
CA PRO A 27 -2.66 -4.28 -16.47
C PRO A 27 -3.77 -4.88 -15.58
N PRO A 28 -3.72 -6.19 -15.28
CA PRO A 28 -4.67 -6.82 -14.38
C PRO A 28 -4.65 -6.06 -13.04
N LYS A 29 -5.84 -5.88 -12.46
CA LYS A 29 -5.95 -5.26 -11.15
C LYS A 29 -5.41 -6.23 -10.10
N ALA A 30 -4.53 -5.71 -9.23
CA ALA A 30 -4.14 -6.45 -8.04
C ALA A 30 -5.37 -6.79 -7.18
N GLU A 31 -5.34 -7.93 -6.53
CA GLU A 31 -6.35 -8.31 -5.54
C GLU A 31 -6.35 -7.28 -4.41
N LEU A 32 -7.54 -6.85 -3.99
CA LEU A 32 -7.66 -5.93 -2.86
C LEU A 32 -7.27 -6.65 -1.57
N ALA A 33 -6.42 -6.02 -0.78
CA ALA A 33 -6.13 -6.52 0.55
C ALA A 33 -7.39 -6.40 1.42
N SER A 34 -7.77 -7.49 2.07
CA SER A 34 -8.82 -7.52 3.09
C SER A 34 -8.21 -7.35 4.48
N PHE A 35 -8.99 -6.87 5.43
CA PHE A 35 -8.51 -6.57 6.78
C PHE A 35 -7.96 -7.80 7.51
N ASP A 36 -8.54 -8.97 7.26
CA ASP A 36 -8.11 -10.26 7.82
C ASP A 36 -6.71 -10.71 7.39
N LYS A 37 -6.19 -10.13 6.27
CA LYS A 37 -4.82 -10.38 5.79
C LYS A 37 -3.80 -9.40 6.37
N LEU A 38 -4.26 -8.35 7.05
CA LEU A 38 -3.39 -7.35 7.66
C LEU A 38 -3.01 -7.75 9.08
N ASN A 39 -1.83 -7.38 9.50
CA ASN A 39 -1.36 -7.60 10.86
C ASN A 39 -1.22 -6.25 11.62
N PRO A 40 -2.35 -5.65 12.06
CA PRO A 40 -2.37 -4.29 12.56
C PRO A 40 -1.66 -4.10 13.91
N TRP A 41 -1.33 -5.16 14.63
CA TRP A 41 -0.65 -5.07 15.91
C TRP A 41 0.80 -4.55 15.82
N TYR A 42 1.39 -4.53 14.62
CA TYR A 42 2.67 -3.86 14.36
C TYR A 42 2.57 -2.33 14.35
N TYR A 43 1.36 -1.78 14.32
CA TYR A 43 1.12 -0.34 14.17
C TYR A 43 0.62 0.28 15.46
N SER A 44 0.92 1.58 15.64
CA SER A 44 0.43 2.33 16.79
C SER A 44 -1.10 2.43 16.78
N ASP A 45 -1.73 2.02 17.87
CA ASP A 45 -3.15 2.24 18.10
C ASP A 45 -3.36 3.69 18.53
N ALA A 46 -3.75 4.53 17.59
CA ALA A 46 -4.00 5.94 17.79
C ALA A 46 -5.20 6.40 16.97
N PRO A 47 -6.01 7.33 17.50
CA PRO A 47 -7.13 7.88 16.77
C PRO A 47 -6.66 8.61 15.51
N LYS A 48 -7.55 8.70 14.52
CA LYS A 48 -7.30 9.47 13.30
C LYS A 48 -7.02 10.92 13.64
N THR A 49 -5.94 11.47 13.08
CA THR A 49 -5.65 12.90 13.21
C THR A 49 -6.75 13.77 12.60
N VAL A 50 -7.19 14.74 13.36
CA VAL A 50 -8.21 15.71 12.92
C VAL A 50 -7.50 16.95 12.42
N ARG A 51 -7.73 17.30 11.15
CA ARG A 51 -7.21 18.54 10.56
C ARG A 51 -7.96 19.76 11.14
N PRO A 52 -7.26 20.88 11.38
CA PRO A 52 -7.91 22.09 11.83
C PRO A 52 -8.90 22.61 10.78
N ARG A 53 -10.00 23.15 11.23
CA ARG A 53 -11.02 23.77 10.38
C ARG A 53 -11.25 25.22 10.79
N LEU A 54 -11.45 26.09 9.81
CA LEU A 54 -11.87 27.44 10.07
C LEU A 54 -13.24 27.45 10.77
N ASP A 55 -13.44 28.39 11.69
CA ASP A 55 -14.74 28.64 12.29
C ASP A 55 -15.76 29.16 11.25
N ILE A 56 -17.02 29.06 11.57
CA ILE A 56 -18.11 29.37 10.63
C ILE A 56 -18.09 30.81 10.14
N ILE A 57 -17.68 31.75 11.01
CA ILE A 57 -17.68 33.20 10.71
C ILE A 57 -16.59 33.46 9.66
N ARG A 58 -15.39 32.90 9.85
CA ARG A 58 -14.29 33.04 8.89
C ARG A 58 -14.61 32.39 7.55
N ARG A 59 -15.30 31.23 7.54
CA ARG A 59 -15.75 30.59 6.28
C ARG A 59 -16.70 31.47 5.47
N GLN A 60 -17.50 32.31 6.11
CA GLN A 60 -18.45 33.20 5.46
C GLN A 60 -17.82 34.51 5.00
N SER A 61 -16.72 34.93 5.59
CA SER A 61 -16.10 36.23 5.39
C SER A 61 -14.80 36.22 4.62
N THR A 62 -14.18 35.03 4.40
CA THR A 62 -12.88 34.91 3.72
C THR A 62 -12.90 33.80 2.66
N PHE A 63 -11.94 33.84 1.76
CA PHE A 63 -11.65 32.76 0.80
C PHE A 63 -10.49 31.86 1.24
N GLU A 64 -10.15 31.85 2.53
CA GLU A 64 -9.14 31.00 3.08
C GLU A 64 -9.56 29.51 3.00
N GLU A 65 -8.57 28.60 2.93
CA GLU A 65 -8.82 27.16 2.92
C GLU A 65 -9.56 26.74 4.19
N VAL A 66 -10.72 26.12 4.03
CA VAL A 66 -11.60 25.75 5.15
C VAL A 66 -11.01 24.64 6.00
N GLU A 67 -10.37 23.67 5.37
CA GLU A 67 -9.67 22.58 6.06
C GLU A 67 -8.17 22.76 5.94
N GLY A 68 -7.52 23.04 7.06
CA GLY A 68 -6.07 23.19 7.11
C GLY A 68 -5.30 21.91 6.79
N GLY A 69 -4.01 22.04 6.56
CA GLY A 69 -3.09 20.92 6.42
C GLY A 69 -2.74 20.28 7.77
N LEU A 70 -1.97 19.22 7.72
CA LEU A 70 -1.27 18.66 8.86
C LEU A 70 0.07 19.39 9.03
N ASP A 71 0.51 19.59 10.25
CA ASP A 71 1.90 19.96 10.51
C ASP A 71 2.83 18.78 10.16
N GLU A 72 4.13 19.06 10.01
CA GLU A 72 5.11 18.08 9.58
C GLU A 72 5.17 16.87 10.52
N GLY A 73 5.18 17.09 11.84
CA GLY A 73 5.25 16.02 12.82
C GLY A 73 4.05 15.08 12.73
N THR A 74 2.86 15.66 12.64
CA THR A 74 1.61 14.91 12.49
C THR A 74 1.54 14.18 11.14
N ALA A 75 1.97 14.82 10.06
CA ALA A 75 2.01 14.18 8.74
C ALA A 75 2.97 12.98 8.70
N VAL A 76 4.15 13.11 9.30
CA VAL A 76 5.12 12.01 9.43
C VAL A 76 4.56 10.89 10.30
N PHE A 77 3.89 11.21 11.41
CA PHE A 77 3.25 10.21 12.25
C PHE A 77 2.19 9.42 11.49
N GLU A 78 1.28 10.10 10.79
CA GLU A 78 0.26 9.45 9.96
C GLU A 78 0.87 8.61 8.82
N ALA A 79 1.94 9.09 8.20
CA ALA A 79 2.63 8.34 7.14
C ALA A 79 3.28 7.05 7.68
N ARG A 80 3.89 7.09 8.88
CA ARG A 80 4.55 5.93 9.50
C ARG A 80 3.60 4.80 9.88
N ARG A 81 2.33 5.09 10.08
CA ARG A 81 1.30 4.08 10.35
C ARG A 81 0.49 3.66 9.12
N CYS A 82 1.00 3.92 7.92
CA CYS A 82 0.42 3.43 6.67
C CYS A 82 0.56 1.92 6.61
N LEU A 83 -0.57 1.22 6.45
CA LEU A 83 -0.61 -0.25 6.37
C LEU A 83 -0.09 -0.81 5.05
N SER A 84 0.12 0.02 4.04
CA SER A 84 0.52 -0.38 2.68
C SER A 84 -0.41 -1.39 1.97
N CYS A 85 -1.40 -1.91 2.66
CA CYS A 85 -2.54 -2.73 2.23
C CYS A 85 -2.27 -3.63 1.01
N GLY A 86 -1.57 -4.74 1.23
CA GLY A 86 -1.24 -5.72 0.20
C GLY A 86 0.06 -5.43 -0.59
N ASN A 87 0.70 -4.27 -0.36
CA ASN A 87 1.99 -3.98 -0.99
C ASN A 87 3.15 -4.26 -0.02
N CYS A 88 4.18 -4.91 -0.51
CA CYS A 88 5.42 -5.09 0.24
C CYS A 88 6.13 -3.74 0.41
N PHE A 89 6.53 -3.41 1.64
CA PHE A 89 7.36 -2.24 1.97
C PHE A 89 8.71 -2.62 2.59
N GLU A 90 9.12 -3.88 2.38
CA GLU A 90 10.46 -4.39 2.74
C GLU A 90 10.78 -4.29 4.22
N CYS A 91 9.84 -4.65 5.11
CA CYS A 91 10.02 -4.62 6.57
C CYS A 91 10.92 -5.74 7.12
N ASP A 92 11.36 -6.68 6.29
CA ASP A 92 12.20 -7.83 6.63
C ASP A 92 11.54 -8.89 7.56
N ASN A 93 10.28 -8.74 7.98
CA ASN A 93 9.65 -9.71 8.88
C ASN A 93 9.66 -11.13 8.30
N CYS A 94 9.20 -11.31 7.06
CA CYS A 94 9.19 -12.61 6.41
C CYS A 94 10.57 -13.25 6.33
N TYR A 95 11.60 -12.45 6.10
CA TYR A 95 13.00 -12.90 6.08
C TYR A 95 13.47 -13.33 7.47
N GLY A 96 13.19 -12.53 8.49
CA GLY A 96 13.63 -12.79 9.86
C GLY A 96 12.94 -13.98 10.53
N VAL A 97 11.67 -14.26 10.19
CA VAL A 97 10.89 -15.33 10.84
C VAL A 97 10.96 -16.68 10.13
N CYS A 98 11.58 -16.73 8.95
CA CYS A 98 11.65 -17.98 8.18
C CYS A 98 12.58 -19.00 8.85
N PRO A 99 12.07 -20.15 9.35
CA PRO A 99 12.88 -21.14 10.05
C PRO A 99 13.87 -21.86 9.12
N ASP A 100 13.58 -21.90 7.83
CA ASP A 100 14.37 -22.64 6.85
C ASP A 100 15.24 -21.72 5.97
N ASN A 101 15.29 -20.41 6.27
CA ASN A 101 15.99 -19.39 5.48
C ASN A 101 15.62 -19.43 3.98
N ALA A 102 14.37 -19.80 3.68
CA ALA A 102 13.89 -19.92 2.31
C ALA A 102 13.52 -18.57 1.66
N VAL A 103 13.52 -17.46 2.41
CA VAL A 103 13.23 -16.12 1.89
C VAL A 103 14.50 -15.48 1.37
N ILE A 104 14.49 -15.07 0.11
CA ILE A 104 15.61 -14.44 -0.58
C ILE A 104 15.38 -12.93 -0.63
N LYS A 105 16.34 -12.15 -0.13
CA LYS A 105 16.32 -10.69 -0.16
C LYS A 105 17.17 -10.16 -1.33
N HIS A 106 16.54 -9.45 -2.27
CA HIS A 106 17.23 -8.92 -3.45
C HIS A 106 17.87 -7.53 -3.27
N GLY A 107 17.63 -6.90 -2.13
CA GLY A 107 18.12 -5.56 -1.82
C GLY A 107 17.03 -4.47 -1.97
N PRO A 108 17.37 -3.21 -1.63
CA PRO A 108 16.39 -2.14 -1.53
C PRO A 108 15.58 -1.92 -2.82
N GLY A 109 14.26 -1.85 -2.70
CA GLY A 109 13.33 -1.65 -3.81
C GLY A 109 13.09 -2.85 -4.72
N LYS A 110 13.68 -4.01 -4.41
CA LYS A 110 13.58 -5.22 -5.25
C LYS A 110 12.70 -6.32 -4.64
N GLY A 111 12.26 -6.12 -3.39
CA GLY A 111 11.40 -7.08 -2.69
C GLY A 111 12.09 -8.39 -2.29
N PHE A 112 11.27 -9.42 -2.16
CA PHE A 112 11.68 -10.75 -1.71
C PHE A 112 11.15 -11.82 -2.65
N ASP A 113 11.91 -12.91 -2.78
CA ASP A 113 11.50 -14.15 -3.41
C ASP A 113 11.55 -15.30 -2.40
N PHE A 114 10.97 -16.44 -2.79
CA PHE A 114 10.94 -17.65 -1.97
C PHE A 114 11.63 -18.78 -2.71
N ASN A 115 12.64 -19.37 -2.08
CA ASN A 115 13.25 -20.59 -2.59
C ASN A 115 12.35 -21.77 -2.22
N LEU A 116 11.61 -22.28 -3.20
CA LEU A 116 10.64 -23.35 -3.00
C LEU A 116 11.28 -24.71 -2.70
N ASP A 117 12.56 -24.91 -3.04
CA ASP A 117 13.30 -26.15 -2.68
C ASP A 117 13.52 -26.26 -1.17
N TYR A 118 13.57 -25.12 -0.46
CA TYR A 118 13.74 -25.08 0.98
C TYR A 118 12.46 -24.71 1.73
N CYS A 119 11.49 -24.11 1.06
CA CYS A 119 10.25 -23.68 1.69
C CYS A 119 9.34 -24.87 1.97
N LYS A 120 9.05 -25.12 3.24
CA LYS A 120 8.10 -26.18 3.66
C LYS A 120 6.63 -25.72 3.73
N GLY A 121 6.30 -24.53 3.28
CA GLY A 121 4.93 -24.04 3.25
C GLY A 121 4.29 -23.80 4.64
N CYS A 122 5.08 -23.48 5.66
CA CYS A 122 4.57 -23.34 7.04
C CYS A 122 3.67 -22.12 7.29
N GLY A 123 3.66 -21.12 6.39
CA GLY A 123 2.80 -19.94 6.46
C GLY A 123 3.20 -18.88 7.49
N ILE A 124 4.27 -19.05 8.26
CA ILE A 124 4.70 -18.07 9.29
C ILE A 124 4.96 -16.71 8.66
N CYS A 125 5.62 -16.65 7.51
CA CYS A 125 5.87 -15.39 6.78
C CYS A 125 4.59 -14.67 6.37
N VAL A 126 3.52 -15.40 6.05
CA VAL A 126 2.20 -14.85 5.73
C VAL A 126 1.56 -14.24 6.97
N SER A 127 1.56 -14.98 8.10
CA SER A 127 0.99 -14.53 9.37
C SER A 127 1.71 -13.30 9.93
N GLU A 128 3.03 -13.20 9.72
CA GLU A 128 3.86 -12.11 10.22
C GLU A 128 3.96 -10.92 9.23
N CYS A 129 3.33 -11.01 8.06
CA CYS A 129 3.35 -9.91 7.10
C CYS A 129 2.40 -8.78 7.54
N PRO A 130 2.90 -7.58 7.91
CA PRO A 130 2.04 -6.49 8.38
C PRO A 130 1.03 -6.02 7.33
N SER A 131 1.44 -6.02 6.05
CA SER A 131 0.65 -5.51 4.94
C SER A 131 -0.16 -6.57 4.18
N GLY A 132 -0.07 -7.85 4.54
CA GLY A 132 -0.73 -8.93 3.82
C GLY A 132 -0.25 -9.09 2.37
N ALA A 133 1.03 -8.82 2.12
CA ALA A 133 1.62 -8.87 0.77
C ALA A 133 1.97 -10.28 0.30
N ILE A 134 1.89 -11.29 1.18
CA ILE A 134 2.26 -12.67 0.88
C ILE A 134 1.01 -13.53 0.84
N LYS A 135 0.90 -14.38 -0.17
CA LYS A 135 -0.23 -15.28 -0.36
C LYS A 135 0.26 -16.73 -0.41
N MET A 136 -0.41 -17.60 0.34
CA MET A 136 -0.25 -19.05 0.16
C MET A 136 -1.08 -19.52 -1.03
N VAL A 137 -0.47 -20.32 -1.88
CA VAL A 137 -1.15 -20.99 -2.99
C VAL A 137 -0.82 -22.49 -2.92
N PRO A 138 -1.75 -23.39 -3.24
CA PRO A 138 -1.42 -24.80 -3.40
C PRO A 138 -0.35 -24.99 -4.47
N GLU A 139 0.54 -25.96 -4.27
CA GLU A 139 1.41 -26.40 -5.35
C GLU A 139 0.58 -27.18 -6.37
N ASP A 140 0.82 -26.90 -7.65
CA ASP A 140 0.31 -27.74 -8.74
C ASP A 140 1.15 -29.02 -8.77
N VAL A 141 0.57 -30.14 -8.32
CA VAL A 141 1.17 -31.47 -8.29
C VAL A 141 0.93 -32.22 -9.59
#